data_52780c2b8c3e4715cdd11e0250641082
#
_entry.id   52780c2b8c3e4715cdd11e0250641082
#
_cell.length_a   1.000
_cell.length_b   1.000
_cell.length_c   1.000
_cell.angle_alpha   90.00
_cell.angle_beta   90.00
_cell.angle_gamma   90.00
#
_symmetry.space_group_name_H-M   'P 1'
#
loop_
_entity.id
_entity.type
_entity.pdbx_description
1 polymer ?
#
loop_
_entity_poly.entity_id
_entity_poly.type
_entity_poly.pdbx_seq_one_letter_code
_entity_poly.pdbx_strand_id
1 'polypeptide(L)'
;INSFFGLFGLGPFKMLNTSGAVVLGMVYNYLPYMILPLYTVMEKIDKSVIEAAHDLGCNNVKTMFKVVVPLSMPGIMSGITMVFVPAISTFIISRMLGGGSNLLIGDLIEMQFLGNSYNPNLGAAISLVLMVIILLIMTILNQFDDEEDKVLM
;
A
#
# COMPACT_ATOMS: atom_id res chain seq x y z
N ILE A 1 -12.55 21.17 7.38
CA ILE A 1 -11.64 21.12 6.23
C ILE A 1 -12.14 22.06 5.14
N ASN A 2 -13.40 21.97 4.67
CA ASN A 2 -13.96 22.86 3.64
C ASN A 2 -13.98 24.35 4.08
N SER A 3 -14.19 24.64 5.36
CA SER A 3 -14.11 26.02 5.87
C SER A 3 -12.71 26.60 5.81
N PHE A 4 -11.69 25.77 5.95
CA PHE A 4 -10.28 26.17 5.86
C PHE A 4 -9.87 26.44 4.40
N PHE A 5 -10.29 25.57 3.47
CA PHE A 5 -10.04 25.77 2.04
C PHE A 5 -10.85 26.93 1.44
N GLY A 6 -12.02 27.22 1.97
CA GLY A 6 -12.82 28.39 1.58
C GLY A 6 -12.11 29.74 1.85
N LEU A 7 -11.24 29.80 2.87
CA LEU A 7 -10.41 30.98 3.17
C LEU A 7 -9.33 31.24 2.09
N PHE A 8 -8.92 30.21 1.35
CA PHE A 8 -7.93 30.29 0.26
C PHE A 8 -8.57 30.39 -1.14
N GLY A 9 -9.90 30.59 -1.22
CA GLY A 9 -10.60 30.69 -2.51
C GLY A 9 -10.68 29.40 -3.31
N LEU A 10 -10.29 28.27 -2.71
CA LEU A 10 -10.45 26.94 -3.27
C LEU A 10 -11.87 26.47 -2.95
N GLY A 11 -12.70 26.27 -3.97
CA GLY A 11 -14.11 25.89 -3.84
C GLY A 11 -14.31 24.64 -2.97
N PRO A 12 -15.55 24.32 -2.57
CA PRO A 12 -15.82 23.19 -1.70
C PRO A 12 -15.40 21.88 -2.39
N PHE A 13 -14.33 21.27 -1.91
CA PHE A 13 -13.93 19.94 -2.34
C PHE A 13 -14.92 18.91 -1.79
N LYS A 14 -15.63 18.25 -2.70
CA LYS A 14 -16.41 17.06 -2.34
C LYS A 14 -15.42 15.91 -2.09
N MET A 15 -14.87 15.84 -0.87
CA MET A 15 -13.90 14.79 -0.51
C MET A 15 -14.59 13.46 -0.26
N LEU A 16 -15.81 13.46 0.30
CA LEU A 16 -16.58 12.22 0.53
C LEU A 16 -17.25 11.74 -0.75
N ASN A 17 -17.45 10.44 -0.85
CA ASN A 17 -18.07 9.75 -1.98
C ASN A 17 -17.27 9.87 -3.30
N THR A 18 -15.94 9.91 -3.19
CA THR A 18 -15.03 9.95 -4.33
C THR A 18 -13.98 8.84 -4.24
N SER A 19 -13.52 8.34 -5.38
CA SER A 19 -12.41 7.37 -5.44
C SER A 19 -11.15 7.92 -4.76
N GLY A 20 -10.90 9.23 -4.86
CA GLY A 20 -9.77 9.88 -4.20
C GLY A 20 -9.84 9.81 -2.68
N ALA A 21 -11.04 9.94 -2.10
CA ALA A 21 -11.23 9.77 -0.65
C ALA A 21 -10.95 8.35 -0.19
N VAL A 22 -11.37 7.36 -0.97
CA VAL A 22 -11.10 5.93 -0.69
C VAL A 22 -9.59 5.66 -0.71
N VAL A 23 -8.90 6.09 -1.77
CA VAL A 23 -7.44 5.92 -1.90
C VAL A 23 -6.71 6.61 -0.75
N LEU A 24 -7.07 7.85 -0.41
CA LEU A 24 -6.45 8.58 0.69
C LEU A 24 -6.69 7.87 2.04
N GLY A 25 -7.90 7.38 2.27
CA GLY A 25 -8.23 6.60 3.47
C GLY A 25 -7.43 5.30 3.55
N MET A 26 -7.25 4.59 2.42
CA MET A 26 -6.43 3.40 2.34
C MET A 26 -4.96 3.71 2.63
N VAL A 27 -4.41 4.75 2.02
CA VAL A 27 -3.03 5.20 2.27
C VAL A 27 -2.84 5.50 3.75
N TYR A 28 -3.73 6.29 4.37
CA TYR A 28 -3.64 6.62 5.78
C TYR A 28 -3.70 5.39 6.69
N ASN A 29 -4.61 4.46 6.39
CA ASN A 29 -4.81 3.25 7.20
C ASN A 29 -3.64 2.26 7.10
N TYR A 30 -3.05 2.13 5.90
CA TYR A 30 -1.97 1.17 5.65
C TYR A 30 -0.56 1.77 5.73
N LEU A 31 -0.44 3.09 5.89
CA LEU A 31 0.83 3.79 6.01
C LEU A 31 1.73 3.23 7.14
N PRO A 32 1.23 2.93 8.35
CA PRO A 32 2.06 2.33 9.40
C PRO A 32 2.66 0.97 9.00
N TYR A 33 1.89 0.15 8.27
CA TYR A 33 2.35 -1.17 7.81
C TYR A 33 3.46 -1.07 6.77
N MET A 34 3.50 0.01 5.99
CA MET A 34 4.57 0.28 5.04
C MET A 34 5.82 0.89 5.71
N ILE A 35 5.61 1.77 6.69
CA ILE A 35 6.72 2.46 7.37
C ILE A 35 7.56 1.48 8.19
N LEU A 36 6.95 0.53 8.89
CA LEU A 36 7.65 -0.35 9.82
C LEU A 36 8.76 -1.18 9.15
N PRO A 37 8.52 -1.96 8.09
CA PRO A 37 9.58 -2.72 7.43
C PRO A 37 10.62 -1.81 6.77
N LEU A 38 10.18 -0.70 6.17
CA LEU A 38 11.08 0.27 5.56
C LEU A 38 12.04 0.88 6.61
N TYR A 39 11.51 1.31 7.74
CA TYR A 39 12.31 1.84 8.85
C TYR A 39 13.34 0.82 9.35
N THR A 40 12.91 -0.44 9.53
CA THR A 40 13.77 -1.52 10.02
C THR A 40 14.98 -1.77 9.10
N VAL A 41 14.77 -1.71 7.78
CA VAL A 41 15.86 -1.88 6.82
C VAL A 41 16.75 -0.64 6.76
N MET A 42 16.14 0.55 6.75
CA MET A 42 16.90 1.81 6.73
C MET A 42 17.77 1.99 7.97
N GLU A 43 17.34 1.53 9.15
CA GLU A 43 18.12 1.58 10.39
C GLU A 43 19.37 0.68 10.33
N LYS A 44 19.34 -0.38 9.52
CA LYS A 44 20.47 -1.30 9.33
C LYS A 44 21.51 -0.78 8.33
N ILE A 45 21.23 0.28 7.58
CA ILE A 45 22.19 0.86 6.64
C ILE A 45 23.33 1.49 7.43
N ASP A 46 24.57 1.02 7.19
CA ASP A 46 25.75 1.57 7.84
C ASP A 46 25.98 3.02 7.39
N LYS A 47 26.23 3.89 8.35
CA LYS A 47 26.54 5.31 8.10
C LYS A 47 27.78 5.49 7.23
N SER A 48 28.75 4.57 7.33
CA SER A 48 29.97 4.58 6.51
C SER A 48 29.68 4.53 5.01
N VAL A 49 28.60 3.83 4.60
CA VAL A 49 28.17 3.78 3.18
C VAL A 49 27.68 5.15 2.71
N ILE A 50 26.97 5.87 3.58
CA ILE A 50 26.46 7.22 3.28
C ILE A 50 27.63 8.21 3.23
N GLU A 51 28.59 8.10 4.16
CA GLU A 51 29.80 8.92 4.20
C GLU A 51 30.67 8.69 2.95
N ALA A 52 30.89 7.43 2.58
CA ALA A 52 31.62 7.08 1.35
C ALA A 52 30.95 7.64 0.08
N ALA A 53 29.62 7.66 0.03
CA ALA A 53 28.91 8.26 -1.08
C ALA A 53 29.12 9.79 -1.17
N HIS A 54 29.19 10.45 -0.01
CA HIS A 54 29.51 11.89 0.06
C HIS A 54 30.96 12.18 -0.36
N ASP A 55 31.92 11.34 0.06
CA ASP A 55 33.32 11.46 -0.31
C ASP A 55 33.53 11.30 -1.83
N LEU A 56 32.69 10.49 -2.47
CA LEU A 56 32.62 10.34 -3.94
C LEU A 56 31.88 11.49 -4.66
N GLY A 57 31.53 12.57 -3.95
CA GLY A 57 30.91 13.77 -4.50
C GLY A 57 29.39 13.67 -4.72
N CYS A 58 28.72 12.69 -4.09
CA CYS A 58 27.28 12.65 -4.09
C CYS A 58 26.69 13.71 -3.15
N ASN A 59 25.71 14.47 -3.63
CA ASN A 59 24.90 15.31 -2.76
C ASN A 59 23.79 14.47 -2.08
N ASN A 60 23.11 15.01 -1.06
CA ASN A 60 22.09 14.30 -0.29
C ASN A 60 21.00 13.66 -1.19
N VAL A 61 20.58 14.33 -2.26
CA VAL A 61 19.56 13.81 -3.18
C VAL A 61 20.09 12.62 -3.99
N LYS A 62 21.33 12.72 -4.48
CA LYS A 62 21.97 11.61 -5.21
C LYS A 62 22.22 10.41 -4.29
N THR A 63 22.66 10.65 -3.05
CA THR A 63 22.86 9.60 -2.03
C THR A 63 21.53 8.90 -1.74
N MET A 64 20.43 9.66 -1.57
CA MET A 64 19.12 9.07 -1.35
C MET A 64 18.73 8.11 -2.49
N PHE A 65 18.75 8.57 -3.74
CA PHE A 65 18.27 7.76 -4.87
C PHE A 65 19.24 6.69 -5.35
N LYS A 66 20.56 6.89 -5.20
CA LYS A 66 21.57 5.95 -5.70
C LYS A 66 22.07 4.96 -4.65
N VAL A 67 21.90 5.26 -3.37
CA VAL A 67 22.42 4.43 -2.28
C VAL A 67 21.29 3.98 -1.36
N VAL A 68 20.58 4.92 -0.73
CA VAL A 68 19.59 4.60 0.31
C VAL A 68 18.40 3.84 -0.27
N VAL A 69 17.81 4.31 -1.38
CA VAL A 69 16.63 3.65 -2.00
C VAL A 69 16.96 2.24 -2.46
N PRO A 70 18.05 1.96 -3.21
CA PRO A 70 18.41 0.60 -3.59
C PRO A 70 18.66 -0.32 -2.39
N LEU A 71 19.38 0.16 -1.39
CA LEU A 71 19.65 -0.62 -0.15
C LEU A 71 18.37 -0.85 0.69
N SER A 72 17.35 -0.01 0.51
CA SER A 72 16.06 -0.15 1.20
C SER A 72 15.07 -1.01 0.43
N MET A 73 15.44 -1.54 -0.75
CA MET A 73 14.54 -2.31 -1.61
C MET A 73 13.92 -3.52 -0.91
N PRO A 74 14.67 -4.33 -0.11
CA PRO A 74 14.06 -5.42 0.65
C PRO A 74 12.96 -4.95 1.60
N GLY A 75 13.16 -3.81 2.27
CA GLY A 75 12.15 -3.21 3.14
C GLY A 75 10.93 -2.69 2.37
N ILE A 76 11.13 -2.18 1.15
CA ILE A 76 10.04 -1.74 0.27
C ILE A 76 9.21 -2.94 -0.16
N MET A 77 9.83 -4.03 -0.59
CA MET A 77 9.16 -5.26 -1.04
C MET A 77 8.38 -5.91 0.11
N SER A 78 8.99 -6.04 1.29
CA SER A 78 8.32 -6.53 2.49
C SER A 78 7.13 -5.65 2.89
N GLY A 79 7.27 -4.32 2.80
CA GLY A 79 6.18 -3.37 3.05
C GLY A 79 5.02 -3.50 2.07
N ILE A 80 5.32 -3.64 0.77
CA ILE A 80 4.32 -3.87 -0.27
C ILE A 80 3.54 -5.17 0.03
N THR A 81 4.24 -6.26 0.32
CA THR A 81 3.67 -7.55 0.67
C THR A 81 2.73 -7.44 1.87
N MET A 82 3.17 -6.74 2.92
CA MET A 82 2.40 -6.58 4.16
C MET A 82 1.13 -5.73 4.00
N VAL A 83 1.14 -4.76 3.08
CA VAL A 83 0.00 -3.89 2.77
C VAL A 83 -0.95 -4.53 1.75
N PHE A 84 -0.43 -5.32 0.82
CA PHE A 84 -1.17 -5.81 -0.34
C PHE A 84 -2.40 -6.66 0.04
N VAL A 85 -2.22 -7.64 0.92
CA VAL A 85 -3.31 -8.57 1.31
C VAL A 85 -4.47 -7.84 1.99
N PRO A 86 -4.25 -7.04 3.06
CA PRO A 86 -5.34 -6.32 3.71
C PRO A 86 -5.93 -5.23 2.81
N ALA A 87 -5.17 -4.63 1.90
CA ALA A 87 -5.69 -3.61 1.00
C ALA A 87 -6.70 -4.18 -0.01
N ILE A 88 -6.45 -5.36 -0.56
CA ILE A 88 -7.38 -6.02 -1.51
C ILE A 88 -8.67 -6.49 -0.81
N SER A 89 -8.55 -6.99 0.42
CA SER A 89 -9.69 -7.54 1.16
C SER A 89 -10.50 -6.48 1.91
N THR A 90 -10.06 -5.21 1.91
CA THR A 90 -10.80 -4.16 2.62
C THR A 90 -12.11 -3.81 1.92
N PHE A 91 -13.16 -3.61 2.69
CA PHE A 91 -14.46 -3.11 2.24
C PHE A 91 -14.96 -1.93 3.10
N ILE A 92 -14.50 -1.85 4.36
CA ILE A 92 -14.96 -0.84 5.32
C ILE A 92 -14.61 0.57 4.83
N ILE A 93 -13.38 0.77 4.34
CA ILE A 93 -12.88 2.09 3.89
C ILE A 93 -13.65 2.54 2.65
N SER A 94 -13.86 1.63 1.69
CA SER A 94 -14.65 1.90 0.49
C SER A 94 -16.08 2.31 0.83
N ARG A 95 -16.71 1.61 1.75
CA ARG A 95 -18.08 1.85 2.18
C ARG A 95 -18.25 3.18 2.90
N MET A 96 -17.31 3.51 3.82
CA MET A 96 -17.38 4.75 4.60
C MET A 96 -17.01 5.99 3.79
N LEU A 97 -16.02 5.91 2.90
CA LEU A 97 -15.49 7.05 2.16
C LEU A 97 -15.97 7.12 0.72
N GLY A 98 -16.27 5.97 0.10
CA GLY A 98 -16.73 5.86 -1.29
C GLY A 98 -18.23 6.01 -1.48
N GLY A 99 -19.03 6.01 -0.39
CA GLY A 99 -20.48 6.21 -0.45
C GLY A 99 -21.25 5.20 -1.32
N GLY A 100 -20.68 4.01 -1.55
CA GLY A 100 -21.28 2.96 -2.38
C GLY A 100 -21.13 3.16 -3.88
N SER A 101 -20.53 4.26 -4.34
CA SER A 101 -20.29 4.52 -5.78
C SER A 101 -19.04 3.84 -6.32
N ASN A 102 -18.10 3.51 -5.45
CA ASN A 102 -16.83 2.84 -5.79
C ASN A 102 -16.77 1.51 -5.03
N LEU A 103 -17.27 0.46 -5.65
CA LEU A 103 -17.23 -0.89 -5.09
C LEU A 103 -15.87 -1.52 -5.33
N LEU A 104 -15.22 -1.95 -4.27
CA LEU A 104 -14.03 -2.80 -4.31
C LEU A 104 -14.44 -4.29 -4.31
N ILE A 105 -13.50 -5.17 -4.59
CA ILE A 105 -13.76 -6.62 -4.60
C ILE A 105 -14.24 -7.11 -3.22
N GLY A 106 -13.67 -6.55 -2.14
CA GLY A 106 -14.11 -6.83 -0.78
C GLY A 106 -15.58 -6.47 -0.53
N ASP A 107 -16.06 -5.32 -1.07
CA ASP A 107 -17.47 -4.92 -1.01
C ASP A 107 -18.37 -5.91 -1.73
N LEU A 108 -17.96 -6.39 -2.93
CA LEU A 108 -18.71 -7.36 -3.71
C LEU A 108 -18.88 -8.67 -2.94
N ILE A 109 -17.83 -9.16 -2.30
CA ILE A 109 -17.85 -10.36 -1.48
C ILE A 109 -18.78 -10.16 -0.27
N GLU A 110 -18.64 -9.05 0.45
CA GLU A 110 -19.48 -8.75 1.61
C GLU A 110 -20.96 -8.69 1.24
N MET A 111 -21.29 -8.05 0.12
CA MET A 111 -22.68 -7.96 -0.37
C MET A 111 -23.32 -9.33 -0.64
N GLN A 112 -22.53 -10.35 -1.03
CA GLN A 112 -23.03 -11.70 -1.24
C GLN A 112 -23.33 -12.42 0.08
N PHE A 113 -22.63 -12.10 1.17
CA PHE A 113 -22.84 -12.74 2.47
C PHE A 113 -23.77 -11.98 3.40
N LEU A 114 -23.76 -10.65 3.37
CA LEU A 114 -24.44 -9.78 4.33
C LEU A 114 -25.39 -8.75 3.67
N GLY A 115 -25.37 -8.62 2.35
CA GLY A 115 -26.13 -7.62 1.61
C GLY A 115 -27.50 -8.11 1.12
N ASN A 116 -28.20 -7.21 0.42
CA ASN A 116 -29.51 -7.50 -0.18
C ASN A 116 -29.46 -8.54 -1.33
N SER A 117 -28.25 -8.80 -1.87
CA SER A 117 -28.01 -9.79 -2.93
C SER A 117 -27.48 -11.10 -2.36
N TYR A 118 -28.03 -11.54 -1.22
CA TYR A 118 -27.57 -12.71 -0.49
C TYR A 118 -27.44 -13.95 -1.38
N ASN A 119 -26.22 -14.30 -1.73
CA ASN A 119 -25.85 -15.51 -2.46
C ASN A 119 -24.50 -16.03 -1.97
N PRO A 120 -24.48 -16.79 -0.87
CA PRO A 120 -23.23 -17.25 -0.25
C PRO A 120 -22.41 -18.18 -1.16
N ASN A 121 -23.06 -18.89 -2.09
CA ASN A 121 -22.33 -19.73 -3.06
C ASN A 121 -21.49 -18.87 -4.02
N LEU A 122 -22.07 -17.77 -4.52
CA LEU A 122 -21.35 -16.82 -5.37
C LEU A 122 -20.26 -16.09 -4.59
N GLY A 123 -20.56 -15.67 -3.36
CA GLY A 123 -19.58 -15.04 -2.46
C GLY A 123 -18.38 -15.96 -2.21
N ALA A 124 -18.63 -17.24 -1.91
CA ALA A 124 -17.57 -18.23 -1.71
C ALA A 124 -16.74 -18.46 -2.98
N ALA A 125 -17.37 -18.50 -4.16
CA ALA A 125 -16.68 -18.66 -5.44
C ALA A 125 -15.75 -17.47 -5.73
N ILE A 126 -16.23 -16.22 -5.55
CA ILE A 126 -15.43 -15.01 -5.75
C ILE A 126 -14.27 -14.97 -4.75
N SER A 127 -14.51 -15.30 -3.47
CA SER A 127 -13.47 -15.34 -2.43
C SER A 127 -12.40 -16.37 -2.74
N LEU A 128 -12.77 -17.54 -3.25
CA LEU A 128 -11.82 -18.59 -3.62
C LEU A 128 -10.94 -18.16 -4.80
N VAL A 129 -11.54 -17.58 -5.84
CA VAL A 129 -10.79 -17.04 -6.99
C VAL A 129 -9.84 -15.95 -6.53
N LEU A 130 -10.31 -15.03 -5.69
CA LEU A 130 -9.48 -13.96 -5.14
C LEU A 130 -8.32 -14.52 -4.32
N MET A 131 -8.56 -15.53 -3.48
CA MET A 131 -7.52 -16.20 -2.71
C MET A 131 -6.43 -16.79 -3.61
N VAL A 132 -6.82 -17.48 -4.68
CA VAL A 132 -5.85 -18.06 -5.64
C VAL A 132 -5.03 -16.96 -6.30
N ILE A 133 -5.65 -15.86 -6.73
CA ILE A 133 -4.97 -14.72 -7.35
C ILE A 133 -3.98 -14.10 -6.36
N ILE A 134 -4.39 -13.87 -5.11
CA ILE A 134 -3.51 -13.32 -4.06
C ILE A 134 -2.32 -14.22 -3.83
N LEU A 135 -2.52 -15.54 -3.69
CA LEU A 135 -1.43 -16.50 -3.48
C LEU A 135 -0.44 -16.52 -4.65
N LEU A 136 -0.93 -16.43 -5.90
CA LEU A 136 -0.06 -16.34 -7.08
C LEU A 136 0.78 -15.06 -7.05
N ILE A 137 0.16 -13.91 -6.79
CA ILE A 137 0.87 -12.63 -6.72
C ILE A 137 1.89 -12.65 -5.57
N MET A 138 1.52 -13.17 -4.39
CA MET A 138 2.42 -13.28 -3.24
C MET A 138 3.62 -14.18 -3.54
N THR A 139 3.39 -15.29 -4.25
CA THR A 139 4.49 -16.18 -4.66
C THR A 139 5.48 -15.45 -5.59
N ILE A 140 4.96 -14.66 -6.51
CA ILE A 140 5.79 -13.84 -7.41
C ILE A 140 6.56 -12.77 -6.63
N LEU A 141 5.90 -12.04 -5.74
CA LEU A 141 6.55 -11.01 -4.93
C LEU A 141 7.65 -11.60 -4.04
N ASN A 142 7.41 -12.73 -3.39
CA ASN A 142 8.41 -13.39 -2.55
C ASN A 142 9.62 -13.91 -3.35
N GLN A 143 9.44 -14.31 -4.61
CA GLN A 143 10.57 -14.68 -5.45
C GLN A 143 11.51 -13.51 -5.73
N PHE A 144 10.97 -12.31 -5.89
CA PHE A 144 11.79 -11.09 -6.04
C PHE A 144 12.53 -10.73 -4.75
N ASP A 145 11.92 -10.92 -3.60
CA ASP A 145 12.54 -10.67 -2.28
C ASP A 145 13.73 -11.63 -2.04
N ASP A 146 13.57 -12.93 -2.36
CA ASP A 146 14.60 -13.95 -2.21
C ASP A 146 15.79 -13.77 -3.19
N GLU A 147 15.57 -13.21 -4.36
CA GLU A 147 16.65 -12.96 -5.35
C GLU A 147 17.50 -11.74 -4.92
N GLU A 148 16.89 -10.71 -4.34
CA GLU A 148 17.63 -9.54 -3.85
C GLU A 148 18.48 -9.86 -2.63
N ASP A 149 18.01 -10.68 -1.70
CA ASP A 149 18.80 -11.13 -0.55
C ASP A 149 20.06 -11.91 -0.96
N LYS A 150 20.02 -12.66 -2.08
CA LYS A 150 21.17 -13.39 -2.60
C LYS A 150 22.20 -12.52 -3.30
N VAL A 151 21.80 -11.35 -3.77
CA VAL A 151 22.73 -10.40 -4.45
C VAL A 151 23.48 -9.53 -3.42
N LEU A 152 22.95 -9.42 -2.19
CA LEU A 152 23.53 -8.60 -1.11
C LEU A 152 24.45 -9.41 -0.17
N MET A 153 24.54 -10.74 -0.31
CA MET A 153 25.49 -11.62 0.38
C MET A 153 26.73 -11.86 -0.49
#